data_855c9f8fcd478260b01cfdba090b5c89
#
_entry.id   855c9f8fcd478260b01cfdba090b5c89
#
_cell.length_a   1.000
_cell.length_b   1.000
_cell.length_c   1.000
_cell.angle_alpha   90.00
_cell.angle_beta   90.00
_cell.angle_gamma   90.00
#
_symmetry.space_group_name_H-M   'P 1'
#
loop_
_entity.id
_entity.type
_entity.pdbx_description
1 polymer ?
#
loop_
_entity_poly.entity_id
_entity_poly.type
_entity_poly.pdbx_seq_one_letter_code
_entity_poly.pdbx_strand_id
1 'polypeptide(L)'
;MNQNRIEPLEIEKEMRKSYLDYAMSVIVGRALPDVRDGLKPVHRRVLFAMKEAGNDWNRAYKKSARTVGDVIGKYHPHGDASVYDAMVRLAQDFSMRYPLIDGQGNFGSVDGDPPAAYRYTEARLSRIAVELLTDIEKECVDFQSNFDDSKEEPRVLPSRIPNLLVNGSGGIAVGMATNIPPHNLGEVVDATMHLLRNPESTVDDLMRFVPGPDFPTGAVIYGRSGIEQAQRTGRGTIVMRARIHVEKAQGRGEREQIVITEIPYQMNKARVAARIGELVREKKLEGISEIRDESDRDGIRLVVELKRDVVPQVVINQLYRMTDLQSTFGVINLTIVQGRPQVLNLRETLAVFIEHRRDVVTRRTRFELNQAEGQRELVEGLGMATTDIDKVIKTIRAARDSEQARVALMALPLSGLEEFVRRAGRPANEIDEAKKRGEYFLSERQAKAILEMRLSKLTGLEQELSLIHISEPTRPY
;
A
#
# COMPACT_ATOMS: atom_id res chain seq x y z
N MET A 1 32.44 43.89 11.61
CA MET A 1 31.73 44.31 10.40
C MET A 1 31.98 43.22 9.36
N ASN A 2 31.02 42.29 9.18
CA ASN A 2 31.09 41.26 8.16
C ASN A 2 30.79 41.94 6.82
N GLN A 3 31.82 42.10 5.98
CA GLN A 3 31.64 42.48 4.58
C GLN A 3 30.84 41.33 3.91
N ASN A 4 29.61 41.63 3.48
CA ASN A 4 28.84 40.77 2.59
C ASN A 4 29.68 40.54 1.33
N ARG A 5 30.31 39.38 1.25
CA ARG A 5 31.06 38.95 0.07
C ARG A 5 30.02 38.63 -1.02
N ILE A 6 29.78 39.57 -1.91
CA ILE A 6 28.95 39.35 -3.11
C ILE A 6 29.78 38.47 -4.05
N GLU A 7 29.40 37.20 -4.16
CA GLU A 7 30.01 36.30 -5.15
C GLU A 7 29.22 36.42 -6.47
N PRO A 8 29.90 36.62 -7.60
CA PRO A 8 29.22 36.67 -8.89
C PRO A 8 28.70 35.27 -9.21
N LEU A 9 27.34 35.16 -9.36
CA LEU A 9 26.67 33.93 -9.70
C LEU A 9 26.31 33.96 -11.19
N GLU A 10 26.80 33.00 -11.98
CA GLU A 10 26.39 32.83 -13.37
C GLU A 10 24.92 32.32 -13.41
N ILE A 11 24.01 33.13 -13.91
CA ILE A 11 22.58 32.85 -13.91
C ILE A 11 22.23 31.53 -14.63
N GLU A 12 22.98 31.18 -15.68
CA GLU A 12 22.77 29.91 -16.39
C GLU A 12 23.10 28.69 -15.54
N LYS A 13 24.17 28.75 -14.74
CA LYS A 13 24.54 27.66 -13.83
C LYS A 13 23.55 27.49 -12.71
N GLU A 14 23.08 28.59 -12.13
CA GLU A 14 22.10 28.57 -11.06
C GLU A 14 20.73 28.07 -11.57
N MET A 15 20.27 28.57 -12.71
CA MET A 15 19.03 28.09 -13.34
C MET A 15 19.13 26.59 -13.67
N ARG A 16 20.24 26.12 -14.21
CA ARG A 16 20.44 24.70 -14.51
C ARG A 16 20.37 23.85 -13.23
N LYS A 17 21.04 24.28 -12.18
CA LYS A 17 21.05 23.60 -10.89
C LYS A 17 19.66 23.57 -10.28
N SER A 18 19.01 24.74 -10.14
CA SER A 18 17.68 24.85 -9.56
C SER A 18 16.61 24.07 -10.36
N TYR A 19 16.74 24.03 -11.71
CA TYR A 19 15.83 23.24 -12.55
C TYR A 19 16.07 21.74 -12.38
N LEU A 20 17.32 21.29 -12.25
CA LEU A 20 17.63 19.89 -11.97
C LEU A 20 17.12 19.47 -10.60
N ASP A 21 17.33 20.28 -9.57
CA ASP A 21 16.85 20.01 -8.21
C ASP A 21 15.33 19.95 -8.17
N TYR A 22 14.65 20.89 -8.86
CA TYR A 22 13.19 20.85 -9.02
C TYR A 22 12.73 19.62 -9.79
N ALA A 23 13.35 19.28 -10.92
CA ALA A 23 13.01 18.11 -11.71
C ALA A 23 13.16 16.82 -10.90
N MET A 24 14.27 16.67 -10.17
CA MET A 24 14.51 15.51 -9.30
C MET A 24 13.47 15.41 -8.18
N SER A 25 13.14 16.53 -7.55
CA SER A 25 12.08 16.59 -6.53
C SER A 25 10.72 16.16 -7.07
N VAL A 26 10.35 16.61 -8.27
CA VAL A 26 9.08 16.23 -8.92
C VAL A 26 9.08 14.77 -9.36
N ILE A 27 10.19 14.27 -9.92
CA ILE A 27 10.30 12.89 -10.41
C ILE A 27 10.24 11.89 -9.26
N VAL A 28 11.13 12.03 -8.26
CA VAL A 28 11.27 11.04 -7.18
C VAL A 28 10.29 11.32 -6.02
N GLY A 29 10.10 12.59 -5.68
CA GLY A 29 9.33 13.00 -4.49
C GLY A 29 7.84 13.26 -4.71
N ARG A 30 7.31 13.19 -5.96
CA ARG A 30 5.92 13.60 -6.23
C ARG A 30 5.17 12.75 -7.24
N ALA A 31 5.68 12.62 -8.48
CA ALA A 31 4.87 12.19 -9.62
C ALA A 31 4.91 10.70 -9.89
N LEU A 32 6.03 10.03 -9.61
CA LEU A 32 6.22 8.62 -9.93
C LEU A 32 5.99 7.72 -8.72
N PRO A 33 5.41 6.52 -8.92
CA PRO A 33 5.25 5.52 -7.87
C PRO A 33 6.56 4.77 -7.61
N ASP A 34 6.79 4.31 -6.38
CA ASP A 34 7.81 3.32 -6.08
C ASP A 34 7.32 1.94 -6.54
N VAL A 35 8.20 1.17 -7.18
CA VAL A 35 7.84 -0.15 -7.73
C VAL A 35 7.43 -1.14 -6.65
N ARG A 36 7.97 -1.02 -5.42
CA ARG A 36 7.80 -1.95 -4.31
C ARG A 36 6.40 -1.91 -3.71
N ASP A 37 5.83 -0.71 -3.52
CA ASP A 37 4.48 -0.53 -2.93
C ASP A 37 3.46 0.09 -3.89
N GLY A 38 3.88 0.53 -5.08
CA GLY A 38 3.01 1.11 -6.09
C GLY A 38 2.46 2.49 -5.75
N LEU A 39 3.01 3.16 -4.75
CA LEU A 39 2.48 4.40 -4.21
C LEU A 39 3.37 5.60 -4.52
N LYS A 40 2.72 6.74 -4.77
CA LYS A 40 3.38 8.04 -4.71
C LYS A 40 3.54 8.47 -3.25
N PRO A 41 4.49 9.39 -2.94
CA PRO A 41 4.69 9.84 -1.56
C PRO A 41 3.42 10.33 -0.86
N VAL A 42 2.56 11.11 -1.53
CA VAL A 42 1.31 11.60 -0.94
C VAL A 42 0.36 10.45 -0.55
N HIS A 43 0.22 9.42 -1.41
CA HIS A 43 -0.64 8.26 -1.14
C HIS A 43 -0.11 7.47 0.07
N ARG A 44 1.20 7.25 0.12
CA ARG A 44 1.87 6.55 1.23
C ARG A 44 1.66 7.29 2.55
N ARG A 45 1.82 8.62 2.56
CA ARG A 45 1.60 9.48 3.73
C ARG A 45 0.16 9.45 4.21
N VAL A 46 -0.81 9.47 3.30
CA VAL A 46 -2.24 9.37 3.64
C VAL A 46 -2.54 8.03 4.33
N LEU A 47 -2.12 6.90 3.74
CA LEU A 47 -2.38 5.58 4.32
C LEU A 47 -1.65 5.40 5.66
N PHE A 48 -0.41 5.87 5.77
CA PHE A 48 0.37 5.81 7.00
C PHE A 48 -0.25 6.65 8.13
N ALA A 49 -0.65 7.90 7.85
CA ALA A 49 -1.33 8.75 8.83
C ALA A 49 -2.67 8.14 9.31
N MET A 50 -3.43 7.50 8.41
CA MET A 50 -4.65 6.80 8.78
C MET A 50 -4.36 5.59 9.69
N LYS A 51 -3.28 4.86 9.45
CA LYS A 51 -2.84 3.74 10.28
C LYS A 51 -2.41 4.20 11.67
N GLU A 52 -1.56 5.24 11.77
CA GLU A 52 -1.17 5.84 13.06
C GLU A 52 -2.38 6.34 13.87
N ALA A 53 -3.37 6.91 13.18
CA ALA A 53 -4.60 7.36 13.81
C ALA A 53 -5.51 6.20 14.25
N GLY A 54 -5.15 4.93 14.02
CA GLY A 54 -5.97 3.75 14.28
C GLY A 54 -7.28 3.76 13.50
N ASN A 55 -7.25 4.27 12.25
CA ASN A 55 -8.41 4.37 11.37
C ASN A 55 -8.52 3.14 10.45
N ASP A 56 -8.50 1.96 11.05
CA ASP A 56 -8.55 0.67 10.35
C ASP A 56 -9.97 0.34 9.83
N TRP A 57 -10.06 -0.58 8.89
CA TRP A 57 -11.27 -1.01 8.18
C TRP A 57 -12.41 -1.48 9.10
N ASN A 58 -12.09 -2.00 10.28
CA ASN A 58 -13.02 -2.51 11.29
C ASN A 58 -13.37 -1.47 12.37
N ARG A 59 -12.97 -0.22 12.20
CA ARG A 59 -13.26 0.91 13.11
C ARG A 59 -14.31 1.83 12.50
N ALA A 60 -14.87 2.72 13.32
CA ALA A 60 -15.78 3.74 12.86
C ALA A 60 -15.10 4.69 11.86
N TYR A 61 -15.86 5.19 10.89
CA TYR A 61 -15.41 6.23 9.98
C TYR A 61 -14.99 7.49 10.74
N LYS A 62 -13.97 8.17 10.23
CA LYS A 62 -13.51 9.46 10.75
C LYS A 62 -13.65 10.52 9.68
N LYS A 63 -13.90 11.77 10.07
CA LYS A 63 -13.96 12.90 9.13
C LYS A 63 -12.69 12.99 8.30
N SER A 64 -12.84 13.14 6.98
CA SER A 64 -11.70 13.28 6.04
C SER A 64 -10.82 14.46 6.42
N ALA A 65 -11.42 15.52 6.94
CA ALA A 65 -10.71 16.70 7.45
C ALA A 65 -9.63 16.35 8.49
N ARG A 66 -9.86 15.35 9.33
CA ARG A 66 -8.87 14.92 10.32
C ARG A 66 -7.65 14.29 9.65
N THR A 67 -7.87 13.37 8.71
CA THR A 67 -6.78 12.73 7.96
C THR A 67 -5.99 13.75 7.16
N VAL A 68 -6.67 14.67 6.46
CA VAL A 68 -6.03 15.75 5.69
C VAL A 68 -5.17 16.63 6.61
N GLY A 69 -5.70 17.05 7.77
CA GLY A 69 -4.97 17.84 8.76
C GLY A 69 -3.76 17.12 9.33
N ASP A 70 -3.89 15.83 9.68
CA ASP A 70 -2.78 15.00 10.17
C ASP A 70 -1.67 14.87 9.12
N VAL A 71 -2.03 14.65 7.85
CA VAL A 71 -1.05 14.50 6.75
C VAL A 71 -0.29 15.79 6.52
N ILE A 72 -0.98 16.94 6.44
CA ILE A 72 -0.34 18.24 6.22
C ILE A 72 0.56 18.62 7.39
N GLY A 73 0.04 18.47 8.60
CA GLY A 73 0.76 18.88 9.81
C GLY A 73 1.96 18.03 10.15
N LYS A 74 1.99 16.76 9.70
CA LYS A 74 3.06 15.82 10.09
C LYS A 74 4.00 15.43 8.95
N TYR A 75 3.51 15.33 7.69
CA TYR A 75 4.25 14.64 6.64
C TYR A 75 4.33 15.39 5.30
N HIS A 76 3.33 16.19 4.94
CA HIS A 76 3.21 16.71 3.58
C HIS A 76 2.94 18.22 3.57
N PRO A 77 3.98 19.09 3.55
CA PRO A 77 3.84 20.54 3.68
C PRO A 77 3.35 21.19 2.38
N HIS A 78 2.20 20.74 1.85
CA HIS A 78 1.54 21.22 0.64
C HIS A 78 0.08 21.52 0.92
N GLY A 79 -0.63 22.11 -0.05
CA GLY A 79 -2.02 22.49 0.11
C GLY A 79 -2.97 21.33 0.43
N ASP A 80 -3.96 21.59 1.27
CA ASP A 80 -5.00 20.65 1.72
C ASP A 80 -5.80 20.03 0.57
N ALA A 81 -6.10 20.81 -0.44
CA ALA A 81 -6.79 20.35 -1.64
C ALA A 81 -6.05 19.18 -2.31
N SER A 82 -4.71 19.27 -2.45
CA SER A 82 -3.93 18.23 -3.12
C SER A 82 -3.91 16.91 -2.34
N VAL A 83 -3.89 16.98 -1.01
CA VAL A 83 -3.96 15.80 -0.13
C VAL A 83 -5.36 15.19 -0.17
N TYR A 84 -6.39 16.04 -0.14
CA TYR A 84 -7.77 15.56 -0.23
C TYR A 84 -8.07 14.92 -1.58
N ASP A 85 -7.65 15.53 -2.70
CA ASP A 85 -7.82 14.95 -4.04
C ASP A 85 -7.12 13.59 -4.19
N ALA A 86 -5.92 13.44 -3.59
CA ALA A 86 -5.25 12.15 -3.55
C ALA A 86 -6.05 11.11 -2.74
N MET A 87 -6.58 11.52 -1.58
CA MET A 87 -7.43 10.67 -0.74
C MET A 87 -8.73 10.27 -1.45
N VAL A 88 -9.37 11.21 -2.14
CA VAL A 88 -10.58 10.97 -2.93
C VAL A 88 -10.34 9.90 -4.00
N ARG A 89 -9.24 10.00 -4.76
CA ARG A 89 -8.90 9.00 -5.78
C ARG A 89 -8.71 7.61 -5.21
N LEU A 90 -8.12 7.49 -4.02
CA LEU A 90 -7.95 6.20 -3.35
C LEU A 90 -9.27 5.56 -2.89
N ALA A 91 -10.36 6.33 -2.81
CA ALA A 91 -11.69 5.88 -2.42
C ALA A 91 -12.64 5.64 -3.60
N GLN A 92 -12.32 6.11 -4.80
CA GLN A 92 -13.17 5.99 -5.99
C GLN A 92 -13.07 4.60 -6.62
N ASP A 93 -14.17 3.87 -6.70
CA ASP A 93 -14.27 2.53 -7.29
C ASP A 93 -14.15 2.52 -8.83
N PHE A 94 -14.43 3.66 -9.47
CA PHE A 94 -14.23 3.85 -10.91
C PHE A 94 -12.80 4.33 -11.27
N SER A 95 -11.99 4.73 -10.28
CA SER A 95 -10.58 5.14 -10.44
C SER A 95 -9.60 4.05 -10.02
N MET A 96 -9.93 3.31 -8.96
CA MET A 96 -9.10 2.25 -8.38
C MET A 96 -9.76 0.89 -8.61
N ARG A 97 -9.00 -0.07 -9.13
CA ARG A 97 -9.50 -1.44 -9.28
C ARG A 97 -9.82 -2.08 -7.91
N TYR A 98 -9.00 -1.77 -6.92
CA TYR A 98 -9.17 -2.14 -5.52
C TYR A 98 -8.97 -0.90 -4.64
N PRO A 99 -10.04 -0.18 -4.27
CA PRO A 99 -9.95 1.02 -3.46
C PRO A 99 -9.18 0.79 -2.16
N LEU A 100 -8.25 1.71 -1.84
CA LEU A 100 -7.44 1.64 -0.62
C LEU A 100 -8.09 2.38 0.55
N ILE A 101 -9.06 3.24 0.27
CA ILE A 101 -9.85 3.95 1.26
C ILE A 101 -11.31 3.56 1.08
N ASP A 102 -11.96 3.27 2.20
CA ASP A 102 -13.39 3.07 2.31
C ASP A 102 -14.02 4.41 2.71
N GLY A 103 -14.73 5.04 1.77
CA GLY A 103 -15.31 6.36 1.91
C GLY A 103 -16.80 6.34 2.19
N GLN A 104 -17.26 7.27 3.04
CA GLN A 104 -18.68 7.51 3.31
C GLN A 104 -19.01 8.97 2.96
N GLY A 105 -20.00 9.14 2.09
CA GLY A 105 -20.42 10.42 1.53
C GLY A 105 -20.16 10.51 0.03
N ASN A 106 -20.15 11.73 -0.51
CA ASN A 106 -19.90 11.96 -1.92
C ASN A 106 -18.40 12.14 -2.21
N PHE A 107 -17.79 11.13 -2.84
CA PHE A 107 -16.40 11.14 -3.33
C PHE A 107 -16.30 11.39 -4.85
N GLY A 108 -17.30 12.00 -5.45
CA GLY A 108 -17.37 12.23 -6.90
C GLY A 108 -18.08 11.10 -7.64
N SER A 109 -18.24 11.26 -8.95
CA SER A 109 -18.91 10.29 -9.82
C SER A 109 -18.16 10.10 -11.13
N VAL A 110 -18.53 9.06 -11.88
CA VAL A 110 -18.05 8.79 -13.24
C VAL A 110 -18.51 9.87 -14.24
N ASP A 111 -19.49 10.67 -13.87
CA ASP A 111 -19.99 11.82 -14.63
C ASP A 111 -19.09 13.06 -14.47
N GLY A 112 -18.08 12.97 -13.59
CA GLY A 112 -17.15 14.06 -13.33
C GLY A 112 -17.65 15.05 -12.29
N ASP A 113 -18.67 14.70 -11.52
CA ASP A 113 -19.08 15.49 -10.38
C ASP A 113 -17.95 15.58 -9.36
N PRO A 114 -17.66 16.77 -8.82
CA PRO A 114 -16.64 16.92 -7.81
C PRO A 114 -17.05 16.25 -6.49
N PRO A 115 -16.07 15.80 -5.70
CA PRO A 115 -16.35 15.29 -4.35
C PRO A 115 -16.90 16.42 -3.48
N ALA A 116 -17.68 16.07 -2.46
CA ALA A 116 -18.05 17.01 -1.41
C ALA A 116 -16.81 17.47 -0.64
N ALA A 117 -16.85 18.66 -0.04
CA ALA A 117 -15.73 19.17 0.75
C ALA A 117 -15.38 18.21 1.90
N TYR A 118 -14.08 18.09 2.22
CA TYR A 118 -13.54 17.12 3.17
C TYR A 118 -14.14 17.20 4.59
N ARG A 119 -14.79 18.31 4.95
CA ARG A 119 -15.53 18.44 6.21
C ARG A 119 -16.85 17.64 6.25
N TYR A 120 -17.40 17.28 5.09
CA TYR A 120 -18.63 16.49 4.99
C TYR A 120 -18.38 15.00 4.78
N THR A 121 -17.29 14.63 4.15
CA THR A 121 -16.96 13.23 3.88
C THR A 121 -16.28 12.57 5.09
N GLU A 122 -16.43 11.26 5.17
CA GLU A 122 -15.81 10.41 6.18
C GLU A 122 -15.06 9.26 5.50
N ALA A 123 -14.01 8.76 6.13
CA ALA A 123 -13.20 7.70 5.55
C ALA A 123 -12.55 6.82 6.61
N ARG A 124 -12.15 5.62 6.19
CA ARG A 124 -11.30 4.69 6.92
C ARG A 124 -10.46 3.89 5.91
N LEU A 125 -9.42 3.19 6.39
CA LEU A 125 -8.69 2.26 5.54
C LEU A 125 -9.61 1.14 5.04
N SER A 126 -9.46 0.74 3.79
CA SER A 126 -10.07 -0.48 3.29
C SER A 126 -9.32 -1.71 3.81
N ARG A 127 -9.95 -2.89 3.73
CA ARG A 127 -9.31 -4.14 4.17
C ARG A 127 -8.01 -4.43 3.41
N ILE A 128 -7.98 -4.18 2.10
CA ILE A 128 -6.80 -4.40 1.27
C ILE A 128 -5.66 -3.42 1.59
N ALA A 129 -5.98 -2.18 1.99
CA ALA A 129 -4.96 -1.20 2.38
C ALA A 129 -4.20 -1.63 3.64
N VAL A 130 -4.84 -2.36 4.56
CA VAL A 130 -4.18 -2.89 5.75
C VAL A 130 -3.08 -3.89 5.38
N GLU A 131 -3.25 -4.65 4.29
CA GLU A 131 -2.21 -5.58 3.80
C GLU A 131 -0.96 -4.85 3.26
N LEU A 132 -1.09 -3.58 2.86
CA LEU A 132 0.06 -2.75 2.50
C LEU A 132 0.86 -2.28 3.73
N LEU A 133 0.19 -2.16 4.89
CA LEU A 133 0.71 -1.57 6.12
C LEU A 133 1.07 -2.61 7.20
N THR A 134 0.73 -3.88 6.96
CA THR A 134 0.94 -4.95 7.95
C THR A 134 2.41 -5.10 8.30
N ASP A 135 2.68 -5.26 9.59
CA ASP A 135 4.03 -5.40 10.18
C ASP A 135 4.91 -4.14 10.12
N ILE A 136 4.38 -2.96 9.77
CA ILE A 136 5.16 -1.71 9.63
C ILE A 136 5.87 -1.32 10.94
N GLU A 137 5.32 -1.71 12.08
CA GLU A 137 5.89 -1.50 13.42
C GLU A 137 7.05 -2.45 13.78
N LYS A 138 7.36 -3.41 12.91
CA LYS A 138 8.38 -4.45 13.16
C LYS A 138 9.71 -4.17 12.44
N GLU A 139 10.06 -2.91 12.22
CA GLU A 139 11.31 -2.48 11.58
C GLU A 139 11.57 -3.14 10.21
N CYS A 140 10.50 -3.55 9.52
CA CYS A 140 10.58 -4.29 8.27
C CYS A 140 10.85 -3.42 7.04
N VAL A 141 10.77 -2.08 7.17
CA VAL A 141 11.09 -1.08 6.14
C VAL A 141 11.87 0.07 6.74
N ASP A 142 12.53 0.86 5.88
CA ASP A 142 13.26 2.04 6.31
C ASP A 142 12.34 3.22 6.51
N PHE A 143 12.63 4.01 7.55
CA PHE A 143 12.01 5.28 7.83
C PHE A 143 12.97 6.42 7.48
N GLN A 144 12.42 7.60 7.31
CA GLN A 144 13.15 8.85 7.11
C GLN A 144 12.47 9.96 7.90
N SER A 145 13.23 11.01 8.25
CA SER A 145 12.65 12.22 8.82
C SER A 145 11.64 12.84 7.85
N ASN A 146 10.60 13.44 8.43
CA ASN A 146 9.67 14.30 7.71
C ASN A 146 10.35 15.64 7.34
N PHE A 147 9.58 16.61 6.85
CA PHE A 147 10.08 17.90 6.34
C PHE A 147 10.69 18.82 7.43
N ASP A 148 10.41 18.62 8.73
CA ASP A 148 10.89 19.43 9.85
C ASP A 148 11.63 18.61 10.92
N ASP A 149 12.00 17.38 10.63
CA ASP A 149 12.68 16.42 11.51
C ASP A 149 11.94 16.12 12.83
N SER A 150 10.67 16.48 12.93
CA SER A 150 9.86 16.25 14.14
C SER A 150 9.26 14.85 14.22
N LYS A 151 9.12 14.16 13.07
CA LYS A 151 8.51 12.84 12.91
C LYS A 151 9.26 12.01 11.89
N GLU A 152 9.02 10.71 11.94
CA GLU A 152 9.50 9.78 10.93
C GLU A 152 8.35 9.28 10.05
N GLU A 153 8.63 9.08 8.77
CA GLU A 153 7.72 8.50 7.80
C GLU A 153 8.37 7.34 7.07
N PRO A 154 7.61 6.30 6.64
CA PRO A 154 8.19 5.19 5.91
C PRO A 154 8.58 5.61 4.50
N ARG A 155 9.78 5.21 4.06
CA ARG A 155 10.23 5.38 2.66
C ARG A 155 9.42 4.56 1.68
N VAL A 156 8.94 3.40 2.13
CA VAL A 156 8.13 2.44 1.37
C VAL A 156 7.26 1.66 2.36
N LEU A 157 6.10 1.18 1.92
CA LEU A 157 5.27 0.30 2.77
C LEU A 157 5.71 -1.16 2.64
N PRO A 158 5.48 -1.99 3.68
CA PRO A 158 5.79 -3.42 3.66
C PRO A 158 5.09 -4.21 2.55
N SER A 159 3.98 -3.74 2.06
CA SER A 159 3.14 -4.20 0.96
C SER A 159 3.14 -5.73 0.73
N ARG A 160 2.13 -6.42 1.22
CA ARG A 160 1.97 -7.87 0.99
C ARG A 160 1.46 -8.23 -0.40
N ILE A 161 0.96 -7.25 -1.14
CA ILE A 161 0.41 -7.40 -2.48
C ILE A 161 1.18 -6.52 -3.49
N PRO A 162 1.32 -6.93 -4.75
CA PRO A 162 1.98 -6.15 -5.80
C PRO A 162 1.07 -5.00 -6.28
N ASN A 163 0.84 -4.01 -5.40
CA ASN A 163 -0.13 -2.94 -5.59
C ASN A 163 0.12 -2.11 -6.86
N LEU A 164 1.37 -1.97 -7.31
CA LEU A 164 1.67 -1.26 -8.55
C LEU A 164 0.94 -1.83 -9.75
N LEU A 165 0.93 -3.17 -9.91
CA LEU A 165 0.24 -3.84 -11.01
C LEU A 165 -1.27 -3.96 -10.74
N VAL A 166 -1.66 -4.18 -9.48
CA VAL A 166 -3.06 -4.40 -9.10
C VAL A 166 -3.90 -3.15 -9.29
N ASN A 167 -3.41 -2.00 -8.84
CA ASN A 167 -4.14 -0.72 -8.94
C ASN A 167 -3.62 0.20 -10.05
N GLY A 168 -2.44 -0.09 -10.60
CA GLY A 168 -1.82 0.82 -11.55
C GLY A 168 -1.36 2.14 -10.94
N SER A 169 -0.90 3.04 -11.77
CA SER A 169 -0.56 4.42 -11.39
C SER A 169 -0.47 5.30 -12.63
N GLY A 170 -0.90 6.54 -12.51
CA GLY A 170 -0.74 7.55 -13.57
C GLY A 170 -0.13 8.83 -13.02
N GLY A 171 0.81 9.44 -13.73
CA GLY A 171 1.46 10.68 -13.28
C GLY A 171 2.30 11.35 -14.35
N ILE A 172 2.42 12.66 -14.25
CA ILE A 172 3.22 13.50 -15.16
C ILE A 172 4.33 14.15 -14.34
N ALA A 173 5.57 13.87 -14.72
CA ALA A 173 6.77 14.46 -14.14
C ALA A 173 7.45 15.40 -15.14
N VAL A 174 8.60 15.95 -14.78
CA VAL A 174 9.39 16.78 -15.68
C VAL A 174 10.07 15.90 -16.74
N GLY A 175 9.70 16.07 -17.99
CA GLY A 175 10.29 15.35 -19.13
C GLY A 175 9.88 13.86 -19.25
N MET A 176 9.03 13.35 -18.36
CA MET A 176 8.57 11.96 -18.41
C MET A 176 7.20 11.77 -17.77
N ALA A 177 6.51 10.69 -18.13
CA ALA A 177 5.20 10.34 -17.58
C ALA A 177 5.13 8.84 -17.30
N THR A 178 4.30 8.48 -16.34
CA THR A 178 3.91 7.09 -16.05
C THR A 178 2.43 6.91 -16.28
N ASN A 179 2.04 5.75 -16.83
CA ASN A 179 0.65 5.37 -17.00
C ASN A 179 0.55 3.84 -16.99
N ILE A 180 0.38 3.27 -15.81
CA ILE A 180 0.39 1.83 -15.57
C ILE A 180 -1.06 1.40 -15.39
N PRO A 181 -1.57 0.46 -16.20
CA PRO A 181 -2.94 -0.02 -16.07
C PRO A 181 -3.11 -0.93 -14.84
N PRO A 182 -4.30 -0.98 -14.25
CA PRO A 182 -4.63 -1.93 -13.19
C PRO A 182 -4.84 -3.34 -13.76
N HIS A 183 -4.63 -4.38 -12.89
CA HIS A 183 -4.79 -5.79 -13.24
C HIS A 183 -5.56 -6.54 -12.16
N ASN A 184 -6.05 -7.72 -12.50
CA ASN A 184 -6.73 -8.59 -11.56
C ASN A 184 -5.77 -9.10 -10.48
N LEU A 185 -6.18 -9.00 -9.21
CA LEU A 185 -5.33 -9.39 -8.06
C LEU A 185 -4.96 -10.87 -8.11
N GLY A 186 -5.92 -11.76 -8.40
CA GLY A 186 -5.68 -13.21 -8.48
C GLY A 186 -4.64 -13.54 -9.54
N GLU A 187 -4.81 -13.00 -10.76
CA GLU A 187 -3.91 -13.20 -11.89
C GLU A 187 -2.47 -12.73 -11.58
N VAL A 188 -2.34 -11.55 -10.97
CA VAL A 188 -1.02 -11.00 -10.61
C VAL A 188 -0.37 -11.80 -9.48
N VAL A 189 -1.15 -12.29 -8.51
CA VAL A 189 -0.65 -13.16 -7.44
C VAL A 189 -0.19 -14.50 -8.00
N ASP A 190 -0.96 -15.12 -8.90
CA ASP A 190 -0.60 -16.39 -9.53
C ASP A 190 0.70 -16.26 -10.35
N ALA A 191 0.85 -15.17 -11.12
CA ALA A 191 2.09 -14.85 -11.82
C ALA A 191 3.27 -14.65 -10.87
N THR A 192 3.06 -13.95 -9.74
CA THR A 192 4.07 -13.73 -8.70
C THR A 192 4.51 -15.05 -8.09
N MET A 193 3.56 -15.93 -7.74
CA MET A 193 3.82 -17.25 -7.19
C MET A 193 4.54 -18.16 -8.19
N HIS A 194 4.19 -18.08 -9.47
CA HIS A 194 4.89 -18.81 -10.53
C HIS A 194 6.35 -18.35 -10.64
N LEU A 195 6.60 -17.03 -10.70
CA LEU A 195 7.95 -16.47 -10.77
C LEU A 195 8.79 -16.81 -9.53
N LEU A 196 8.17 -16.81 -8.33
CA LEU A 196 8.83 -17.18 -7.07
C LEU A 196 9.32 -18.65 -7.08
N ARG A 197 8.52 -19.56 -7.66
CA ARG A 197 8.85 -20.99 -7.78
C ARG A 197 9.80 -21.28 -8.95
N ASN A 198 9.73 -20.51 -10.00
CA ASN A 198 10.49 -20.66 -11.24
C ASN A 198 11.17 -19.33 -11.61
N PRO A 199 12.30 -18.97 -10.98
CA PRO A 199 12.96 -17.68 -11.18
C PRO A 199 13.41 -17.40 -12.61
N GLU A 200 13.62 -18.44 -13.41
CA GLU A 200 14.04 -18.36 -14.82
C GLU A 200 12.87 -18.17 -15.80
N SER A 201 11.63 -18.03 -15.30
CA SER A 201 10.46 -17.81 -16.15
C SER A 201 10.62 -16.57 -17.01
N THR A 202 10.21 -16.69 -18.26
CA THR A 202 10.20 -15.59 -19.22
C THR A 202 8.98 -14.69 -19.04
N VAL A 203 8.97 -13.53 -19.71
CA VAL A 203 7.77 -12.68 -19.74
C VAL A 203 6.59 -13.44 -20.35
N ASP A 204 6.83 -14.24 -21.40
CA ASP A 204 5.79 -15.00 -22.09
C ASP A 204 5.14 -16.07 -21.21
N ASP A 205 5.88 -16.67 -20.27
CA ASP A 205 5.33 -17.58 -19.29
C ASP A 205 4.40 -16.85 -18.31
N LEU A 206 4.78 -15.66 -17.87
CA LEU A 206 3.98 -14.84 -16.95
C LEU A 206 2.73 -14.26 -17.62
N MET A 207 2.78 -13.97 -18.91
CA MET A 207 1.63 -13.51 -19.70
C MET A 207 0.48 -14.53 -19.76
N ARG A 208 0.74 -15.80 -19.49
CA ARG A 208 -0.30 -16.84 -19.38
C ARG A 208 -1.17 -16.65 -18.13
N PHE A 209 -0.61 -16.08 -17.07
CA PHE A 209 -1.32 -15.78 -15.83
C PHE A 209 -1.95 -14.39 -15.85
N VAL A 210 -1.29 -13.41 -16.47
CA VAL A 210 -1.76 -12.03 -16.60
C VAL A 210 -2.06 -11.75 -18.07
N PRO A 211 -3.27 -12.08 -18.55
CA PRO A 211 -3.63 -11.93 -19.96
C PRO A 211 -3.76 -10.48 -20.41
N GLY A 212 -3.97 -9.54 -19.48
CA GLY A 212 -4.09 -8.12 -19.75
C GLY A 212 -4.61 -7.30 -18.57
N PRO A 213 -4.78 -5.99 -18.77
CA PRO A 213 -5.37 -5.09 -17.77
C PRO A 213 -6.80 -5.46 -17.40
N ASP A 214 -7.17 -5.15 -16.16
CA ASP A 214 -8.52 -5.30 -15.60
C ASP A 214 -8.99 -3.92 -15.10
N PHE A 215 -9.70 -3.20 -15.96
CA PHE A 215 -10.13 -1.84 -15.68
C PHE A 215 -11.39 -1.81 -14.79
N PRO A 216 -11.47 -0.93 -13.79
CA PRO A 216 -12.60 -0.86 -12.85
C PRO A 216 -13.93 -0.49 -13.53
N THR A 217 -13.91 0.21 -14.66
CA THR A 217 -15.11 0.59 -15.43
C THR A 217 -15.53 -0.45 -16.46
N GLY A 218 -14.88 -1.63 -16.48
CA GLY A 218 -15.13 -2.69 -17.45
C GLY A 218 -14.63 -2.33 -18.84
N ALA A 219 -15.53 -2.39 -19.83
CA ALA A 219 -15.25 -2.21 -21.26
C ALA A 219 -14.52 -3.42 -21.90
N VAL A 220 -14.27 -3.35 -23.20
CA VAL A 220 -13.66 -4.42 -23.99
C VAL A 220 -12.32 -3.93 -24.56
N ILE A 221 -11.26 -4.69 -24.35
CA ILE A 221 -9.98 -4.44 -25.00
C ILE A 221 -10.03 -5.02 -26.44
N TYR A 222 -9.70 -4.20 -27.41
CA TYR A 222 -9.71 -4.56 -28.82
C TYR A 222 -8.29 -4.81 -29.35
N GLY A 223 -7.98 -6.10 -29.56
CA GLY A 223 -6.66 -6.56 -29.98
C GLY A 223 -5.71 -6.84 -28.83
N ARG A 224 -4.75 -7.75 -29.04
CA ARG A 224 -3.78 -8.20 -28.00
C ARG A 224 -2.38 -7.62 -28.17
N SER A 225 -2.03 -7.14 -29.37
CA SER A 225 -0.67 -6.70 -29.68
C SER A 225 -0.16 -5.58 -28.77
N GLY A 226 -1.04 -4.63 -28.39
CA GLY A 226 -0.69 -3.54 -27.46
C GLY A 226 -0.42 -4.05 -26.05
N ILE A 227 -1.15 -5.06 -25.57
CA ILE A 227 -0.92 -5.71 -24.28
C ILE A 227 0.44 -6.41 -24.29
N GLU A 228 0.67 -7.27 -25.30
CA GLU A 228 1.91 -8.04 -25.43
C GLU A 228 3.14 -7.13 -25.49
N GLN A 229 3.05 -6.05 -26.29
CA GLN A 229 4.11 -5.05 -26.35
C GLN A 229 4.36 -4.39 -24.97
N ALA A 230 3.29 -3.98 -24.28
CA ALA A 230 3.39 -3.36 -22.97
C ALA A 230 4.04 -4.28 -21.93
N GLN A 231 3.64 -5.56 -21.92
CA GLN A 231 4.18 -6.53 -20.95
C GLN A 231 5.63 -6.90 -21.22
N ARG A 232 6.07 -6.94 -22.51
CA ARG A 232 7.46 -7.24 -22.86
C ARG A 232 8.41 -6.06 -22.74
N THR A 233 7.93 -4.84 -22.98
CA THR A 233 8.81 -3.65 -23.09
C THR A 233 8.52 -2.56 -22.05
N GLY A 234 7.43 -2.69 -21.27
CA GLY A 234 6.95 -1.63 -20.40
C GLY A 234 6.27 -0.47 -21.15
N ARG A 235 6.07 -0.57 -22.48
CA ARG A 235 5.41 0.44 -23.31
C ARG A 235 4.50 -0.22 -24.34
N GLY A 236 3.30 0.35 -24.51
CA GLY A 236 2.34 -0.16 -25.48
C GLY A 236 1.11 0.71 -25.58
N THR A 237 0.25 0.45 -26.57
CA THR A 237 -1.02 1.16 -26.75
C THR A 237 -2.15 0.15 -26.79
N ILE A 238 -3.07 0.27 -25.82
CA ILE A 238 -4.22 -0.62 -25.70
C ILE A 238 -5.45 0.14 -26.19
N VAL A 239 -6.22 -0.49 -27.07
CA VAL A 239 -7.49 0.07 -27.55
C VAL A 239 -8.62 -0.46 -26.68
N MET A 240 -9.40 0.44 -26.09
CA MET A 240 -10.57 0.13 -25.27
C MET A 240 -11.83 0.54 -26.01
N ARG A 241 -12.87 -0.27 -25.93
CA ARG A 241 -14.20 0.01 -26.45
C ARG A 241 -15.26 -0.16 -25.37
N ALA A 242 -16.22 0.75 -25.32
CA ALA A 242 -17.41 0.61 -24.51
C ALA A 242 -18.13 -0.72 -24.79
N ARG A 243 -18.73 -1.31 -23.76
CA ARG A 243 -19.62 -2.45 -23.95
C ARG A 243 -21.00 -1.95 -24.37
N ILE A 244 -21.41 -2.35 -25.55
CA ILE A 244 -22.64 -1.89 -26.18
C ILE A 244 -23.47 -3.10 -26.61
N HIS A 245 -24.77 -3.03 -26.39
CA HIS A 245 -25.73 -3.99 -26.91
C HIS A 245 -26.99 -3.29 -27.45
N VAL A 246 -27.79 -3.99 -28.22
CA VAL A 246 -29.01 -3.48 -28.82
C VAL A 246 -30.20 -4.12 -28.15
N GLU A 247 -31.18 -3.30 -27.75
CA GLU A 247 -32.44 -3.72 -27.15
C GLU A 247 -33.61 -3.17 -27.96
N LYS A 248 -34.79 -3.76 -27.80
CA LYS A 248 -36.05 -3.19 -28.31
C LYS A 248 -36.58 -2.16 -27.31
N ALA A 249 -36.94 -0.98 -27.81
CA ALA A 249 -37.52 0.08 -26.95
C ALA A 249 -38.88 -0.35 -26.39
N GLN A 250 -39.07 -0.22 -25.08
CA GLN A 250 -40.34 -0.58 -24.46
C GLN A 250 -41.44 0.41 -24.83
N GLY A 251 -42.59 -0.12 -25.33
CA GLY A 251 -43.84 0.65 -25.47
C GLY A 251 -43.95 1.57 -26.69
N ARG A 252 -42.94 1.67 -27.59
CA ARG A 252 -42.99 2.56 -28.78
C ARG A 252 -42.82 1.85 -30.12
N GLY A 253 -43.40 0.69 -30.29
CA GLY A 253 -43.32 -0.08 -31.53
C GLY A 253 -41.97 -0.76 -31.74
N GLU A 254 -41.63 -1.11 -33.02
CA GLU A 254 -40.41 -1.87 -33.35
C GLU A 254 -39.12 -1.02 -33.38
N ARG A 255 -39.01 0.03 -32.55
CA ARG A 255 -37.81 0.80 -32.48
C ARG A 255 -36.71 0.08 -31.67
N GLU A 256 -35.51 0.16 -32.15
CA GLU A 256 -34.33 -0.35 -31.46
C GLU A 256 -33.63 0.78 -30.69
N GLN A 257 -32.98 0.42 -29.61
CA GLN A 257 -32.15 1.32 -28.81
C GLN A 257 -30.76 0.68 -28.58
N ILE A 258 -29.77 1.51 -28.61
CA ILE A 258 -28.38 1.14 -28.26
C ILE A 258 -28.19 1.43 -26.79
N VAL A 259 -27.75 0.45 -26.02
CA VAL A 259 -27.49 0.56 -24.59
C VAL A 259 -26.01 0.38 -24.31
N ILE A 260 -25.42 1.35 -23.64
CA ILE A 260 -24.02 1.36 -23.24
C ILE A 260 -23.98 1.07 -21.75
N THR A 261 -23.35 -0.05 -21.37
CA THR A 261 -23.30 -0.53 -19.97
C THR A 261 -21.94 -0.39 -19.35
N GLU A 262 -20.86 -0.32 -20.14
CA GLU A 262 -19.51 -0.11 -19.66
C GLU A 262 -18.80 0.89 -20.59
N ILE A 263 -17.96 1.75 -20.00
CA ILE A 263 -17.22 2.79 -20.74
C ILE A 263 -15.70 2.60 -20.55
N PRO A 264 -14.88 3.04 -21.50
CA PRO A 264 -13.43 3.01 -21.35
C PRO A 264 -12.94 3.69 -20.09
N TYR A 265 -11.88 3.15 -19.49
CA TYR A 265 -11.29 3.65 -18.25
C TYR A 265 -10.83 5.11 -18.36
N GLN A 266 -11.02 5.89 -17.30
CA GLN A 266 -10.71 7.33 -17.20
C GLN A 266 -11.55 8.22 -18.10
N MET A 267 -12.69 7.74 -18.58
CA MET A 267 -13.63 8.50 -19.36
C MET A 267 -14.71 9.13 -18.48
N ASN A 268 -15.16 10.33 -18.87
CA ASN A 268 -16.31 11.00 -18.27
C ASN A 268 -17.58 10.67 -19.07
N LYS A 269 -18.56 10.02 -18.42
CA LYS A 269 -19.81 9.58 -19.06
C LYS A 269 -20.65 10.74 -19.56
N ALA A 270 -20.83 11.79 -18.77
CA ALA A 270 -21.62 12.96 -19.14
C ALA A 270 -21.03 13.69 -20.36
N ARG A 271 -19.69 13.78 -20.46
CA ARG A 271 -19.00 14.36 -21.61
C ARG A 271 -19.25 13.53 -22.89
N VAL A 272 -19.29 12.22 -22.79
CA VAL A 272 -19.60 11.35 -23.93
C VAL A 272 -21.04 11.58 -24.40
N ALA A 273 -22.02 11.60 -23.49
CA ALA A 273 -23.41 11.88 -23.81
C ALA A 273 -23.57 13.25 -24.49
N ALA A 274 -22.94 14.29 -23.95
CA ALA A 274 -22.91 15.63 -24.55
C ALA A 274 -22.32 15.62 -25.97
N ARG A 275 -21.18 14.90 -26.16
CA ARG A 275 -20.51 14.79 -27.46
C ARG A 275 -21.39 14.10 -28.50
N ILE A 276 -22.11 13.05 -28.14
CA ILE A 276 -23.07 12.38 -29.04
C ILE A 276 -24.17 13.40 -29.43
N GLY A 277 -24.72 14.15 -28.48
CA GLY A 277 -25.73 15.18 -28.74
C GLY A 277 -25.24 16.32 -29.67
N GLU A 278 -23.98 16.72 -29.56
CA GLU A 278 -23.35 17.69 -30.45
C GLU A 278 -23.27 17.13 -31.90
N LEU A 279 -22.76 15.91 -32.06
CA LEU A 279 -22.62 15.27 -33.37
C LEU A 279 -23.98 15.07 -34.05
N VAL A 280 -25.05 14.80 -33.32
CA VAL A 280 -26.41 14.73 -33.84
C VAL A 280 -26.89 16.09 -34.30
N ARG A 281 -26.68 17.16 -33.54
CA ARG A 281 -27.02 18.53 -33.93
C ARG A 281 -26.24 19.00 -35.14
N GLU A 282 -24.97 18.64 -35.24
CA GLU A 282 -24.10 18.94 -36.40
C GLU A 282 -24.43 18.09 -37.63
N LYS A 283 -25.39 17.15 -37.55
CA LYS A 283 -25.75 16.20 -38.60
C LYS A 283 -24.57 15.31 -39.07
N LYS A 284 -23.59 15.14 -38.21
CA LYS A 284 -22.45 14.20 -38.42
C LYS A 284 -22.78 12.77 -38.01
N LEU A 285 -23.74 12.65 -37.09
CA LEU A 285 -24.27 11.37 -36.61
C LEU A 285 -25.78 11.36 -36.84
N GLU A 286 -26.22 10.59 -37.80
CA GLU A 286 -27.63 10.45 -38.15
C GLU A 286 -28.25 9.20 -37.54
N GLY A 287 -29.59 9.12 -37.56
CA GLY A 287 -30.31 7.92 -37.09
C GLY A 287 -30.61 7.88 -35.59
N ILE A 288 -30.15 8.84 -34.81
CA ILE A 288 -30.46 8.95 -33.36
C ILE A 288 -31.70 9.81 -33.17
N SER A 289 -32.62 9.36 -32.34
CA SER A 289 -33.85 10.05 -31.93
C SER A 289 -33.66 10.80 -30.61
N GLU A 290 -33.15 10.12 -29.59
CA GLU A 290 -33.02 10.62 -28.24
C GLU A 290 -31.83 9.97 -27.54
N ILE A 291 -31.26 10.66 -26.53
CA ILE A 291 -30.21 10.14 -25.67
C ILE A 291 -30.69 10.33 -24.23
N ARG A 292 -30.69 9.24 -23.44
CA ARG A 292 -31.07 9.27 -22.03
C ARG A 292 -30.01 8.58 -21.19
N ASP A 293 -29.75 9.16 -20.04
CA ASP A 293 -28.95 8.55 -19.00
C ASP A 293 -29.89 7.89 -17.97
N GLU A 294 -29.89 6.59 -17.94
CA GLU A 294 -30.68 5.76 -17.02
C GLU A 294 -29.77 5.06 -15.99
N SER A 295 -28.54 5.55 -15.83
CA SER A 295 -27.57 5.00 -14.86
C SER A 295 -28.05 5.21 -13.44
N ASP A 296 -27.86 4.20 -12.61
CA ASP A 296 -28.20 4.22 -11.19
C ASP A 296 -27.06 3.57 -10.35
N ARG A 297 -27.36 3.19 -9.10
CA ARG A 297 -26.39 2.51 -8.22
C ARG A 297 -26.02 1.10 -8.68
N ASP A 298 -26.80 0.49 -9.56
CA ASP A 298 -26.56 -0.86 -10.06
C ASP A 298 -25.63 -0.86 -11.28
N GLY A 299 -25.41 0.31 -11.90
CA GLY A 299 -24.42 0.46 -12.96
C GLY A 299 -24.72 1.54 -13.99
N ILE A 300 -23.85 1.60 -14.99
CA ILE A 300 -23.98 2.52 -16.13
C ILE A 300 -25.03 1.98 -17.10
N ARG A 301 -25.97 2.86 -17.47
CA ARG A 301 -26.97 2.61 -18.51
C ARG A 301 -27.21 3.88 -19.31
N LEU A 302 -26.40 4.13 -20.32
CA LEU A 302 -26.59 5.22 -21.27
C LEU A 302 -27.34 4.70 -22.49
N VAL A 303 -28.56 5.20 -22.72
CA VAL A 303 -29.48 4.73 -23.76
C VAL A 303 -29.48 5.72 -24.93
N VAL A 304 -29.29 5.23 -26.14
CA VAL A 304 -29.36 5.97 -27.38
C VAL A 304 -30.51 5.37 -28.23
N GLU A 305 -31.64 6.06 -28.28
CA GLU A 305 -32.80 5.65 -29.09
C GLU A 305 -32.55 5.91 -30.58
N LEU A 306 -32.90 4.93 -31.40
CA LEU A 306 -32.76 5.02 -32.84
C LEU A 306 -34.04 5.48 -33.51
N LYS A 307 -33.97 6.15 -34.66
CA LYS A 307 -35.08 6.39 -35.55
C LYS A 307 -35.50 5.07 -36.19
N ARG A 308 -36.73 5.05 -36.79
CA ARG A 308 -37.19 3.89 -37.53
C ARG A 308 -36.28 3.59 -38.71
N ASP A 309 -36.16 2.30 -39.07
CA ASP A 309 -35.42 1.81 -40.23
C ASP A 309 -33.90 2.10 -40.21
N VAL A 310 -33.37 2.44 -39.05
CA VAL A 310 -31.90 2.64 -38.88
C VAL A 310 -31.24 1.32 -38.45
N VAL A 311 -30.15 0.95 -39.11
CA VAL A 311 -29.36 -0.23 -38.76
C VAL A 311 -28.47 0.09 -37.55
N PRO A 312 -28.67 -0.52 -36.37
CA PRO A 312 -27.94 -0.18 -35.15
C PRO A 312 -26.41 -0.30 -35.30
N GLN A 313 -25.97 -1.33 -36.02
CA GLN A 313 -24.53 -1.58 -36.21
C GLN A 313 -23.79 -0.45 -36.91
N VAL A 314 -24.48 0.25 -37.83
CA VAL A 314 -23.89 1.43 -38.52
C VAL A 314 -23.69 2.58 -37.52
N VAL A 315 -24.70 2.83 -36.68
CA VAL A 315 -24.63 3.87 -35.64
C VAL A 315 -23.56 3.52 -34.59
N ILE A 316 -23.47 2.26 -34.16
CA ILE A 316 -22.45 1.79 -33.21
C ILE A 316 -21.04 2.04 -33.78
N ASN A 317 -20.82 1.70 -35.04
CA ASN A 317 -19.52 1.94 -35.69
C ASN A 317 -19.17 3.42 -35.80
N GLN A 318 -20.16 4.28 -36.05
CA GLN A 318 -19.99 5.75 -36.06
C GLN A 318 -19.69 6.27 -34.65
N LEU A 319 -20.40 5.78 -33.62
CA LEU A 319 -20.16 6.12 -32.22
C LEU A 319 -18.73 5.79 -31.80
N TYR A 320 -18.22 4.60 -32.12
CA TYR A 320 -16.82 4.23 -31.85
C TYR A 320 -15.82 5.12 -32.59
N ARG A 321 -16.13 5.57 -33.80
CA ARG A 321 -15.23 6.38 -34.62
C ARG A 321 -15.18 7.86 -34.21
N MET A 322 -16.33 8.41 -33.75
CA MET A 322 -16.52 9.85 -33.56
C MET A 322 -16.54 10.30 -32.10
N THR A 323 -16.54 9.35 -31.17
CA THR A 323 -16.62 9.60 -29.74
C THR A 323 -15.57 8.83 -28.96
N ASP A 324 -15.38 9.17 -27.70
CA ASP A 324 -14.46 8.48 -26.80
C ASP A 324 -14.98 7.09 -26.35
N LEU A 325 -16.14 6.59 -26.89
CA LEU A 325 -16.58 5.20 -26.68
C LEU A 325 -15.59 4.18 -27.22
N GLN A 326 -14.69 4.58 -28.10
CA GLN A 326 -13.43 3.93 -28.36
C GLN A 326 -12.30 4.88 -28.05
N SER A 327 -11.41 4.50 -27.15
CA SER A 327 -10.24 5.28 -26.77
C SER A 327 -9.00 4.41 -26.66
N THR A 328 -7.84 5.03 -26.53
CA THR A 328 -6.58 4.34 -26.36
C THR A 328 -5.98 4.62 -24.98
N PHE A 329 -5.44 3.59 -24.34
CA PHE A 329 -4.64 3.69 -23.14
C PHE A 329 -3.17 3.49 -23.50
N GLY A 330 -2.38 4.56 -23.43
CA GLY A 330 -0.94 4.48 -23.64
C GLY A 330 -0.23 3.97 -22.41
N VAL A 331 0.25 2.74 -22.42
CA VAL A 331 0.99 2.14 -21.31
C VAL A 331 2.41 2.67 -21.26
N ILE A 332 2.83 3.15 -20.10
CA ILE A 332 4.20 3.55 -19.77
C ILE A 332 4.47 3.09 -18.35
N ASN A 333 5.15 1.96 -18.17
CA ASN A 333 5.48 1.36 -16.89
C ASN A 333 6.73 2.02 -16.27
N LEU A 334 6.72 3.35 -16.15
CA LEU A 334 7.79 4.12 -15.56
C LEU A 334 7.61 4.20 -14.05
N THR A 335 8.59 3.74 -13.29
CA THR A 335 8.54 3.66 -11.82
C THR A 335 9.86 4.07 -11.20
N ILE A 336 9.88 4.32 -9.90
CA ILE A 336 11.11 4.51 -9.13
C ILE A 336 11.62 3.16 -8.64
N VAL A 337 12.84 2.82 -9.04
CA VAL A 337 13.60 1.65 -8.61
C VAL A 337 14.88 2.13 -7.95
N GLN A 338 15.07 1.88 -6.66
CA GLN A 338 16.26 2.33 -5.91
C GLN A 338 16.58 3.82 -6.11
N GLY A 339 15.54 4.67 -6.08
CA GLY A 339 15.68 6.13 -6.23
C GLY A 339 15.87 6.63 -7.67
N ARG A 340 15.77 5.77 -8.69
CA ARG A 340 15.94 6.13 -10.11
C ARG A 340 14.71 5.77 -10.92
N PRO A 341 14.28 6.62 -11.88
CA PRO A 341 13.18 6.30 -12.78
C PRO A 341 13.62 5.24 -13.80
N GLN A 342 12.85 4.17 -13.93
CA GLN A 342 13.08 3.08 -14.87
C GLN A 342 11.77 2.61 -15.48
N VAL A 343 11.80 2.23 -16.76
CA VAL A 343 10.68 1.56 -17.42
C VAL A 343 10.89 0.05 -17.29
N LEU A 344 9.93 -0.61 -16.65
CA LEU A 344 10.01 -2.04 -16.35
C LEU A 344 9.00 -2.84 -17.17
N ASN A 345 9.38 -4.04 -17.59
CA ASN A 345 8.48 -5.04 -18.12
C ASN A 345 7.75 -5.80 -16.99
N LEU A 346 6.82 -6.70 -17.34
CA LEU A 346 6.04 -7.47 -16.36
C LEU A 346 6.94 -8.28 -15.40
N ARG A 347 7.93 -9.02 -15.98
CA ARG A 347 8.83 -9.86 -15.18
C ARG A 347 9.69 -9.05 -14.22
N GLU A 348 10.27 -7.95 -14.69
CA GLU A 348 11.11 -7.07 -13.88
C GLU A 348 10.32 -6.45 -12.75
N THR A 349 9.09 -6.00 -13.00
CA THR A 349 8.20 -5.44 -11.96
C THR A 349 7.91 -6.46 -10.86
N LEU A 350 7.57 -7.70 -11.23
CA LEU A 350 7.31 -8.77 -10.25
C LEU A 350 8.58 -9.22 -9.53
N ALA A 351 9.73 -9.25 -10.21
CA ALA A 351 11.00 -9.62 -9.59
C ALA A 351 11.42 -8.63 -8.48
N VAL A 352 11.30 -7.32 -8.74
CA VAL A 352 11.60 -6.29 -7.71
C VAL A 352 10.62 -6.38 -6.55
N PHE A 353 9.33 -6.65 -6.80
CA PHE A 353 8.36 -6.86 -5.73
C PHE A 353 8.72 -8.10 -4.88
N ILE A 354 9.10 -9.23 -5.48
CA ILE A 354 9.52 -10.44 -4.76
C ILE A 354 10.75 -10.16 -3.90
N GLU A 355 11.74 -9.44 -4.42
CA GLU A 355 12.94 -9.06 -3.67
C GLU A 355 12.58 -8.19 -2.46
N HIS A 356 11.72 -7.18 -2.64
CA HIS A 356 11.19 -6.39 -1.55
C HIS A 356 10.48 -7.25 -0.49
N ARG A 357 9.66 -8.20 -0.91
CA ARG A 357 8.98 -9.11 0.03
C ARG A 357 9.94 -9.99 0.82
N ARG A 358 11.01 -10.47 0.19
CA ARG A 358 12.07 -11.23 0.87
C ARG A 358 12.75 -10.39 1.96
N ASP A 359 13.09 -9.14 1.64
CA ASP A 359 13.70 -8.22 2.62
C ASP A 359 12.75 -7.95 3.79
N VAL A 360 11.49 -7.59 3.50
CA VAL A 360 10.46 -7.35 4.53
C VAL A 360 10.29 -8.55 5.46
N VAL A 361 10.17 -9.78 4.92
CA VAL A 361 10.01 -11.00 5.72
C VAL A 361 11.25 -11.28 6.55
N THR A 362 12.44 -11.11 5.97
CA THR A 362 13.72 -11.30 6.68
C THR A 362 13.86 -10.34 7.86
N ARG A 363 13.60 -9.05 7.63
CA ARG A 363 13.68 -8.00 8.66
C ARG A 363 12.64 -8.22 9.76
N ARG A 364 11.39 -8.51 9.38
CA ARG A 364 10.33 -8.85 10.33
C ARG A 364 10.72 -10.03 11.20
N THR A 365 11.18 -11.13 10.61
CA THR A 365 11.56 -12.33 11.36
C THR A 365 12.74 -12.06 12.29
N ARG A 366 13.70 -11.25 11.87
CA ARG A 366 14.82 -10.81 12.73
C ARG A 366 14.32 -9.98 13.92
N PHE A 367 13.40 -9.05 13.69
CA PHE A 367 12.77 -8.27 14.77
C PHE A 367 12.05 -9.18 15.76
N GLU A 368 11.22 -10.10 15.27
CA GLU A 368 10.48 -11.06 16.11
C GLU A 368 11.44 -11.98 16.88
N LEU A 369 12.54 -12.43 16.25
CA LEU A 369 13.58 -13.22 16.91
C LEU A 369 14.25 -12.44 18.05
N ASN A 370 14.70 -11.20 17.76
CA ASN A 370 15.33 -10.34 18.77
C ASN A 370 14.37 -10.06 19.94
N GLN A 371 13.10 -9.86 19.66
CA GLN A 371 12.08 -9.68 20.69
C GLN A 371 11.89 -10.94 21.53
N ALA A 372 11.80 -12.12 20.89
CA ALA A 372 11.64 -13.39 21.57
C ALA A 372 12.89 -13.74 22.41
N GLU A 373 14.10 -13.50 21.88
CA GLU A 373 15.35 -13.69 22.63
C GLU A 373 15.45 -12.78 23.84
N GLY A 374 15.08 -11.48 23.68
CA GLY A 374 15.04 -10.56 24.79
C GLY A 374 13.98 -10.91 25.84
N GLN A 375 12.85 -11.48 25.44
CA GLN A 375 11.84 -11.99 26.37
C GLN A 375 12.32 -13.25 27.08
N ARG A 376 12.95 -14.18 26.33
CA ARG A 376 13.59 -15.38 26.90
C ARG A 376 14.62 -15.02 27.97
N GLU A 377 15.52 -14.08 27.67
CA GLU A 377 16.52 -13.57 28.62
C GLU A 377 15.88 -13.08 29.93
N LEU A 378 14.83 -12.26 29.81
CA LEU A 378 14.13 -11.75 31.00
C LEU A 378 13.50 -12.86 31.83
N VAL A 379 12.81 -13.80 31.19
CA VAL A 379 12.12 -14.90 31.90
C VAL A 379 13.15 -15.85 32.54
N GLU A 380 14.28 -16.10 31.86
CA GLU A 380 15.39 -16.89 32.41
C GLU A 380 15.96 -16.25 33.68
N GLY A 381 16.26 -14.94 33.64
CA GLY A 381 16.72 -14.20 34.82
C GLY A 381 15.73 -14.20 35.98
N LEU A 382 14.43 -14.03 35.70
CA LEU A 382 13.37 -14.11 36.70
C LEU A 382 13.25 -15.50 37.30
N GLY A 383 13.36 -16.55 36.48
CA GLY A 383 13.36 -17.95 36.93
C GLY A 383 14.55 -18.27 37.83
N MET A 384 15.74 -17.80 37.43
CA MET A 384 16.95 -17.97 38.27
C MET A 384 16.82 -17.22 39.60
N ALA A 385 16.30 -15.99 39.57
CA ALA A 385 16.05 -15.19 40.80
C ALA A 385 15.04 -15.87 41.74
N THR A 386 14.02 -16.55 41.20
CA THR A 386 13.05 -17.30 42.02
C THR A 386 13.59 -18.59 42.61
N THR A 387 14.54 -19.25 41.93
CA THR A 387 15.21 -20.44 42.43
C THR A 387 16.08 -20.16 43.67
N ASP A 388 16.74 -18.96 43.69
CA ASP A 388 17.62 -18.50 44.79
C ASP A 388 17.04 -17.25 45.46
N ILE A 389 15.71 -17.21 45.68
CA ILE A 389 14.96 -16.03 46.09
C ILE A 389 15.44 -15.39 47.39
N ASP A 390 15.84 -16.21 48.38
CA ASP A 390 16.33 -15.74 49.64
C ASP A 390 17.62 -14.94 49.52
N LYS A 391 18.54 -15.37 48.66
CA LYS A 391 19.77 -14.62 48.39
C LYS A 391 19.47 -13.29 47.66
N VAL A 392 18.57 -13.33 46.69
CA VAL A 392 18.14 -12.14 45.97
C VAL A 392 17.52 -11.12 46.88
N ILE A 393 16.55 -11.51 47.74
CA ILE A 393 15.92 -10.64 48.71
C ILE A 393 16.93 -10.04 49.71
N LYS A 394 17.83 -10.88 50.21
CA LYS A 394 18.89 -10.43 51.16
C LYS A 394 19.79 -9.37 50.51
N THR A 395 20.19 -9.59 49.24
CA THR A 395 21.01 -8.64 48.49
C THR A 395 20.29 -7.32 48.25
N ILE A 396 19.02 -7.35 47.85
CA ILE A 396 18.21 -6.14 47.67
C ILE A 396 18.06 -5.36 48.97
N ARG A 397 17.75 -6.03 50.10
CA ARG A 397 17.58 -5.39 51.41
C ARG A 397 18.87 -4.80 51.99
N ALA A 398 20.04 -5.33 51.60
CA ALA A 398 21.34 -4.80 52.03
C ALA A 398 21.77 -3.56 51.27
N ALA A 399 21.19 -3.27 50.10
CA ALA A 399 21.50 -2.12 49.27
C ALA A 399 20.81 -0.85 49.84
N ARG A 400 21.47 0.31 49.69
CA ARG A 400 20.95 1.62 50.17
C ARG A 400 19.97 2.27 49.18
N ASP A 401 20.14 1.96 47.90
CA ASP A 401 19.29 2.50 46.82
C ASP A 401 19.14 1.46 45.70
N SER A 402 18.30 1.75 44.71
CA SER A 402 17.99 0.87 43.57
C SER A 402 19.17 0.64 42.66
N GLU A 403 20.06 1.62 42.52
CA GLU A 403 21.26 1.51 41.66
C GLU A 403 22.29 0.57 42.29
N GLN A 404 22.53 0.71 43.58
CA GLN A 404 23.38 -0.22 44.35
C GLN A 404 22.81 -1.62 44.36
N ALA A 405 21.49 -1.79 44.49
CA ALA A 405 20.82 -3.08 44.42
C ALA A 405 21.02 -3.72 43.03
N ARG A 406 20.90 -2.95 41.96
CA ARG A 406 21.12 -3.41 40.58
C ARG A 406 22.54 -3.96 40.39
N VAL A 407 23.54 -3.19 40.79
CA VAL A 407 24.96 -3.61 40.67
C VAL A 407 25.25 -4.84 41.52
N ALA A 408 24.70 -4.91 42.75
CA ALA A 408 24.87 -6.05 43.62
C ALA A 408 24.22 -7.32 43.08
N LEU A 409 23.03 -7.21 42.46
CA LEU A 409 22.35 -8.33 41.80
C LEU A 409 23.12 -8.84 40.60
N MET A 410 23.73 -7.97 39.81
CA MET A 410 24.57 -8.37 38.67
C MET A 410 25.85 -9.13 39.10
N ALA A 411 26.38 -8.82 40.28
CA ALA A 411 27.55 -9.48 40.85
C ALA A 411 27.21 -10.74 41.64
N LEU A 412 25.93 -11.03 41.88
CA LEU A 412 25.49 -12.18 42.69
C LEU A 412 25.53 -13.48 41.87
N PRO A 413 26.36 -14.47 42.25
CA PRO A 413 26.34 -15.78 41.62
C PRO A 413 25.06 -16.54 42.06
N LEU A 414 24.17 -16.84 41.10
CA LEU A 414 22.99 -17.65 41.30
C LEU A 414 23.29 -19.11 40.93
N SER A 415 22.82 -20.04 41.78
CA SER A 415 22.95 -21.47 41.58
C SER A 415 21.66 -22.07 41.05
N GLY A 416 21.73 -23.27 40.44
CA GLY A 416 20.53 -23.99 39.97
C GLY A 416 20.22 -23.83 38.48
N LEU A 417 21.15 -23.32 37.69
CA LEU A 417 20.98 -23.17 36.24
C LEU A 417 20.62 -24.47 35.56
N GLU A 418 21.28 -25.59 35.90
CA GLU A 418 20.97 -26.93 35.37
C GLU A 418 19.53 -27.34 35.64
N GLU A 419 19.08 -27.18 36.89
CA GLU A 419 17.72 -27.52 37.29
C GLU A 419 16.67 -26.66 36.58
N PHE A 420 16.93 -25.35 36.45
CA PHE A 420 16.07 -24.42 35.74
C PHE A 420 15.94 -24.82 34.27
N VAL A 421 17.05 -25.08 33.56
CA VAL A 421 17.08 -25.46 32.13
C VAL A 421 16.38 -26.82 31.94
N ARG A 422 16.52 -27.77 32.87
CA ARG A 422 15.82 -29.04 32.86
C ARG A 422 14.30 -28.88 33.05
N ARG A 423 13.86 -28.06 34.01
CA ARG A 423 12.42 -27.76 34.23
C ARG A 423 11.80 -27.02 33.04
N ALA A 424 12.57 -26.19 32.35
CA ALA A 424 12.15 -25.49 31.15
C ALA A 424 12.05 -26.39 29.90
N GLY A 425 12.27 -27.72 30.03
CA GLY A 425 12.15 -28.67 28.93
C GLY A 425 13.16 -28.49 27.80
N ARG A 426 14.34 -27.89 28.10
CA ARG A 426 15.35 -27.59 27.10
C ARG A 426 16.07 -28.83 26.59
N PRO A 427 16.63 -28.80 25.34
CA PRO A 427 17.39 -29.90 24.78
C PRO A 427 18.63 -30.30 25.63
N ALA A 428 19.06 -31.55 25.57
CA ALA A 428 20.14 -32.08 26.37
C ALA A 428 21.47 -31.31 26.24
N ASN A 429 21.78 -30.78 25.08
CA ASN A 429 22.95 -29.94 24.85
C ASN A 429 22.96 -28.65 25.70
N GLU A 430 21.82 -27.99 25.86
CA GLU A 430 21.70 -26.80 26.70
C GLU A 430 21.83 -27.15 28.20
N ILE A 431 21.34 -28.31 28.61
CA ILE A 431 21.50 -28.82 29.98
C ILE A 431 22.98 -29.08 30.28
N ASP A 432 23.71 -29.71 29.35
CA ASP A 432 25.14 -29.95 29.49
C ASP A 432 25.98 -28.67 29.52
N GLU A 433 25.61 -27.66 28.78
CA GLU A 433 26.22 -26.32 28.83
C GLU A 433 25.93 -25.62 30.17
N ALA A 434 24.71 -25.67 30.66
CA ALA A 434 24.32 -25.13 31.94
C ALA A 434 25.11 -25.78 33.09
N LYS A 435 25.34 -27.09 33.02
CA LYS A 435 26.14 -27.86 33.97
C LYS A 435 27.62 -27.45 33.97
N LYS A 436 28.17 -27.11 32.79
CA LYS A 436 29.57 -26.64 32.65
C LYS A 436 29.75 -25.23 33.19
N ARG A 437 28.75 -24.35 33.06
CA ARG A 437 28.79 -22.97 33.54
C ARG A 437 28.72 -22.86 35.07
N GLY A 438 27.95 -23.70 35.73
CA GLY A 438 27.83 -23.82 37.19
C GLY A 438 27.15 -22.63 37.87
N GLU A 439 27.55 -21.42 37.61
CA GLU A 439 26.99 -20.18 38.19
C GLU A 439 26.38 -19.31 37.09
N TYR A 440 25.27 -18.62 37.44
CA TYR A 440 24.58 -17.71 36.57
C TYR A 440 24.67 -16.29 37.12
N PHE A 441 25.06 -15.34 36.28
CA PHE A 441 25.11 -13.91 36.60
C PHE A 441 24.02 -13.18 35.83
N LEU A 442 23.28 -12.33 36.54
CA LEU A 442 22.20 -11.54 35.93
C LEU A 442 22.77 -10.43 35.02
N SER A 443 22.12 -10.23 33.87
CA SER A 443 22.35 -9.07 33.06
C SER A 443 21.72 -7.82 33.69
N GLU A 444 22.13 -6.63 33.25
CA GLU A 444 21.57 -5.36 33.71
C GLU A 444 20.04 -5.32 33.51
N ARG A 445 19.56 -5.80 32.36
CA ARG A 445 18.16 -5.85 32.00
C ARG A 445 17.37 -6.79 32.93
N GLN A 446 17.96 -7.95 33.24
CA GLN A 446 17.38 -8.90 34.19
C GLN A 446 17.33 -8.33 35.61
N ALA A 447 18.42 -7.68 36.07
CA ALA A 447 18.46 -7.07 37.40
C ALA A 447 17.40 -5.96 37.56
N LYS A 448 17.22 -5.11 36.55
CA LYS A 448 16.14 -4.11 36.52
C LYS A 448 14.76 -4.75 36.59
N ALA A 449 14.51 -5.77 35.79
CA ALA A 449 13.24 -6.49 35.78
C ALA A 449 12.91 -7.16 37.13
N ILE A 450 13.92 -7.68 37.83
CA ILE A 450 13.76 -8.25 39.18
C ILE A 450 13.40 -7.17 40.18
N LEU A 451 14.03 -5.99 40.15
CA LEU A 451 13.73 -4.87 41.04
C LEU A 451 12.31 -4.29 40.82
N GLU A 452 11.80 -4.35 39.59
CA GLU A 452 10.44 -3.91 39.23
C GLU A 452 9.38 -5.00 39.42
N MET A 453 9.77 -6.23 39.85
CA MET A 453 8.87 -7.37 39.98
C MET A 453 7.89 -7.16 41.17
N ARG A 454 6.61 -7.35 40.88
CA ARG A 454 5.58 -7.34 41.91
C ARG A 454 5.62 -8.63 42.75
N LEU A 455 5.39 -8.55 44.04
CA LEU A 455 5.34 -9.69 44.97
C LEU A 455 4.31 -10.76 44.53
N SER A 456 3.25 -10.39 43.81
CA SER A 456 2.25 -11.31 43.29
C SER A 456 2.85 -12.33 42.26
N LYS A 457 3.92 -11.97 41.56
CA LYS A 457 4.61 -12.85 40.61
C LYS A 457 5.49 -13.91 41.25
N LEU A 458 5.62 -13.87 42.57
CA LEU A 458 6.36 -14.89 43.35
C LEU A 458 5.50 -16.09 43.74
N THR A 459 4.22 -16.12 43.36
CA THR A 459 3.34 -17.27 43.66
C THR A 459 3.69 -18.46 42.76
N GLY A 460 3.55 -19.68 43.31
CA GLY A 460 3.92 -20.93 42.60
C GLY A 460 3.20 -21.12 41.27
N LEU A 461 1.95 -20.64 41.13
CA LEU A 461 1.16 -20.69 39.90
C LEU A 461 1.75 -19.82 38.79
N GLU A 462 2.26 -18.62 39.12
CA GLU A 462 2.92 -17.71 38.18
C GLU A 462 4.31 -18.23 37.74
N GLN A 463 5.00 -18.96 38.61
CA GLN A 463 6.27 -19.60 38.28
C GLN A 463 6.07 -20.71 37.23
N GLU A 464 5.02 -21.54 37.38
CA GLU A 464 4.69 -22.60 36.40
C GLU A 464 4.26 -21.98 35.04
N LEU A 465 3.43 -20.92 35.04
CA LEU A 465 3.03 -20.23 33.82
C LEU A 465 4.22 -19.60 33.08
N SER A 466 5.19 -19.03 33.81
CA SER A 466 6.43 -18.51 33.22
C SER A 466 7.28 -19.63 32.56
N LEU A 467 7.34 -20.81 33.16
CA LEU A 467 8.05 -21.98 32.59
C LEU A 467 7.36 -22.51 31.33
N ILE A 468 6.02 -22.52 31.27
CA ILE A 468 5.25 -22.92 30.10
C ILE A 468 5.51 -21.98 28.93
N HIS A 469 5.58 -20.67 29.15
CA HIS A 469 5.90 -19.69 28.10
C HIS A 469 7.33 -19.82 27.54
N ILE A 470 8.25 -20.44 28.26
CA ILE A 470 9.60 -20.75 27.79
C ILE A 470 9.60 -22.02 26.94
N SER A 471 8.76 -23.02 27.28
CA SER A 471 8.70 -24.31 26.61
C SER A 471 7.89 -24.31 25.30
N GLU A 472 6.88 -23.41 25.18
CA GLU A 472 6.10 -23.24 23.97
C GLU A 472 6.44 -21.89 23.31
N PRO A 473 7.34 -21.84 22.33
CA PRO A 473 7.43 -20.65 21.48
C PRO A 473 6.07 -20.47 20.81
N THR A 474 5.43 -19.33 21.08
CA THR A 474 4.16 -18.93 20.45
C THR A 474 4.26 -19.19 18.96
N ARG A 475 3.50 -20.18 18.45
CA ARG A 475 3.34 -20.37 17.01
C ARG A 475 2.77 -19.08 16.43
N PRO A 476 3.40 -18.45 15.44
CA PRO A 476 2.79 -17.33 14.75
C PRO A 476 1.53 -17.86 14.05
N TYR A 477 0.39 -17.23 14.33
CA TYR A 477 -0.88 -17.43 13.62
C TYR A 477 -0.78 -17.00 12.16
#